data_de341644c3be1adc28cf0efae339b259
#
_entry.id   de341644c3be1adc28cf0efae339b259
#
_cell.length_a   1.000
_cell.length_b   1.000
_cell.length_c   1.000
_cell.angle_alpha   90.00
_cell.angle_beta   90.00
_cell.angle_gamma   90.00
#
_symmetry.space_group_name_H-M   'P 1'
#
loop_
_entity.id
_entity.type
_entity.pdbx_description
1 polymer ?
#
loop_
_entity_poly.entity_id
_entity_poly.type
_entity_poly.pdbx_seq_one_letter_code
_entity_poly.pdbx_strand_id
1 'polypeptide(L)'
;MGVNWHEQMVDQLAWHWEGQLRPRFSGLTDAEYLWEPVAGCWSVRPRGTSPAPLALGGGALTIDWARPEPSPPPVTTIAWRLAHVIVGVFGQRVASHFGGPPMDYDTVEFAGTADEALAQLDAAYGRWIAGVRGLDDEALARPVGPAEGPWHESPMAALVFHINREAIHHGAEVALLRDLYAARG
;
A
#
# COMPACT_ATOMS: atom_id res chain seq x y z
N MET A 1 -21.50 12.24 26.99
CA MET A 1 -20.20 11.71 26.59
C MET A 1 -19.95 12.16 25.15
N GLY A 2 -18.80 12.80 24.88
CA GLY A 2 -18.42 13.18 23.51
C GLY A 2 -17.93 11.96 22.72
N VAL A 3 -17.96 12.05 21.38
CA VAL A 3 -17.36 11.04 20.50
C VAL A 3 -15.84 11.19 20.53
N ASN A 4 -15.11 10.09 20.72
CA ASN A 4 -13.66 10.06 20.55
C ASN A 4 -13.34 9.86 19.04
N TRP A 5 -13.10 10.94 18.33
CA TRP A 5 -12.84 10.90 16.88
C TRP A 5 -11.54 10.20 16.52
N HIS A 6 -10.52 10.30 17.37
CA HIS A 6 -9.26 9.57 17.17
C HIS A 6 -9.50 8.05 17.17
N GLU A 7 -10.23 7.55 18.16
CA GLU A 7 -10.62 6.14 18.23
C GLU A 7 -11.39 5.69 16.99
N GLN A 8 -12.34 6.51 16.51
CA GLN A 8 -13.10 6.22 15.28
C GLN A 8 -12.21 6.16 14.03
N MET A 9 -11.19 7.03 13.93
CA MET A 9 -10.23 7.00 12.82
C MET A 9 -9.35 5.74 12.84
N VAL A 10 -8.88 5.34 14.03
CA VAL A 10 -8.14 4.08 14.22
C VAL A 10 -9.01 2.89 13.85
N ASP A 11 -10.22 2.82 14.40
CA ASP A 11 -11.14 1.70 14.22
C ASP A 11 -11.58 1.54 12.77
N GLN A 12 -11.72 2.61 12.02
CA GLN A 12 -12.09 2.54 10.60
C GLN A 12 -11.18 1.59 9.82
N LEU A 13 -9.86 1.71 10.01
CA LEU A 13 -8.91 0.84 9.32
C LEU A 13 -8.70 -0.47 10.08
N ALA A 14 -8.48 -0.44 11.38
CA ALA A 14 -8.12 -1.61 12.18
C ALA A 14 -9.22 -2.68 12.12
N TRP A 15 -10.48 -2.29 12.35
CA TRP A 15 -11.61 -3.20 12.26
C TRP A 15 -11.76 -3.82 10.86
N HIS A 16 -11.67 -2.98 9.82
CA HIS A 16 -11.74 -3.44 8.44
C HIS A 16 -10.58 -4.38 8.09
N TRP A 17 -9.36 -3.99 8.48
CA TRP A 17 -8.15 -4.77 8.23
C TRP A 17 -8.20 -6.14 8.89
N GLU A 18 -8.44 -6.16 10.19
CA GLU A 18 -8.36 -7.38 10.98
C GLU A 18 -9.56 -8.32 10.72
N GLY A 19 -10.77 -7.76 10.60
CA GLY A 19 -12.00 -8.53 10.47
C GLY A 19 -12.40 -8.90 9.05
N GLN A 20 -11.97 -8.14 8.05
CA GLN A 20 -12.44 -8.32 6.67
C GLN A 20 -11.29 -8.49 5.66
N LEU A 21 -10.37 -7.56 5.59
CA LEU A 21 -9.42 -7.48 4.49
C LEU A 21 -8.28 -8.51 4.61
N ARG A 22 -7.55 -8.51 5.72
CA ARG A 22 -6.38 -9.39 5.90
C ARG A 22 -6.74 -10.87 5.84
N PRO A 23 -7.87 -11.34 6.42
CA PRO A 23 -8.32 -12.72 6.22
C PRO A 23 -8.56 -13.09 4.75
N ARG A 24 -8.97 -12.15 3.90
CA ARG A 24 -9.14 -12.36 2.45
C ARG A 24 -7.84 -12.66 1.74
N PHE A 25 -6.69 -12.34 2.31
CA PHE A 25 -5.36 -12.63 1.73
C PHE A 25 -4.77 -13.96 2.20
N SER A 26 -5.45 -14.68 3.08
CA SER A 26 -5.00 -15.99 3.55
C SER A 26 -4.93 -17.00 2.40
N GLY A 27 -3.82 -17.75 2.34
CA GLY A 27 -3.61 -18.74 1.29
C GLY A 27 -3.33 -18.16 -0.11
N LEU A 28 -2.93 -16.89 -0.21
CA LEU A 28 -2.44 -16.31 -1.46
C LEU A 28 -1.22 -17.11 -1.94
N THR A 29 -1.25 -17.63 -3.17
CA THR A 29 -0.15 -18.38 -3.78
C THR A 29 0.72 -17.49 -4.66
N ASP A 30 1.97 -17.89 -4.93
CA ASP A 30 2.85 -17.16 -5.85
C ASP A 30 2.28 -17.07 -7.27
N ALA A 31 1.62 -18.13 -7.72
CA ALA A 31 0.96 -18.14 -9.01
C ALA A 31 -0.19 -17.12 -9.12
N GLU A 32 -0.92 -16.91 -8.03
CA GLU A 32 -1.97 -15.91 -7.93
C GLU A 32 -1.38 -14.50 -7.77
N TYR A 33 -0.34 -14.35 -6.93
CA TYR A 33 0.35 -13.10 -6.67
C TYR A 33 0.92 -12.46 -7.95
N LEU A 34 1.53 -13.27 -8.82
CA LEU A 34 2.13 -12.84 -10.09
C LEU A 34 1.18 -12.94 -11.30
N TRP A 35 -0.08 -13.38 -11.09
CA TRP A 35 -1.00 -13.55 -12.20
C TRP A 35 -1.30 -12.23 -12.92
N GLU A 36 -1.16 -12.28 -14.24
CA GLU A 36 -1.51 -11.19 -15.15
C GLU A 36 -2.94 -11.35 -15.65
N PRO A 37 -3.91 -10.57 -15.16
CA PRO A 37 -5.30 -10.68 -15.56
C PRO A 37 -5.54 -10.29 -17.02
N VAL A 38 -4.70 -9.43 -17.55
CA VAL A 38 -4.73 -8.98 -18.95
C VAL A 38 -3.31 -8.78 -19.47
N ALA A 39 -3.12 -8.91 -20.78
CA ALA A 39 -1.84 -8.66 -21.42
C ALA A 39 -1.39 -7.21 -21.21
N GLY A 40 -0.12 -7.02 -20.87
CA GLY A 40 0.48 -5.70 -20.67
C GLY A 40 0.11 -5.02 -19.35
N CYS A 41 -0.50 -5.74 -18.39
CA CYS A 41 -0.70 -5.22 -17.05
C CYS A 41 0.64 -4.96 -16.34
N TRP A 42 0.64 -4.04 -15.39
CA TRP A 42 1.81 -3.75 -14.58
C TRP A 42 1.98 -4.75 -13.44
N SER A 43 3.23 -5.11 -13.16
CA SER A 43 3.61 -6.12 -12.18
C SER A 43 4.92 -5.75 -11.46
N VAL A 44 5.31 -6.59 -10.51
CA VAL A 44 6.69 -6.71 -10.04
C VAL A 44 7.36 -7.80 -10.87
N ARG A 45 8.56 -7.50 -11.42
CA ARG A 45 9.25 -8.35 -12.40
C ARG A 45 10.73 -8.47 -12.11
N PRO A 46 11.41 -9.52 -12.58
CA PRO A 46 12.87 -9.57 -12.59
C PRO A 46 13.45 -8.33 -13.26
N ARG A 47 14.51 -7.79 -12.67
CA ARG A 47 15.20 -6.61 -13.20
C ARG A 47 15.58 -6.80 -14.67
N GLY A 48 15.28 -5.80 -15.49
CA GLY A 48 15.56 -5.81 -16.93
C GLY A 48 14.49 -6.49 -17.80
N THR A 49 13.37 -6.97 -17.21
CA THR A 49 12.27 -7.60 -17.97
C THR A 49 10.98 -6.77 -18.02
N SER A 50 10.98 -5.59 -17.41
CA SER A 50 9.82 -4.68 -17.41
C SER A 50 9.49 -4.19 -18.83
N PRO A 51 8.23 -4.29 -19.29
CA PRO A 51 7.77 -3.67 -20.52
C PRO A 51 7.37 -2.19 -20.33
N ALA A 52 7.31 -1.71 -19.08
CA ALA A 52 6.93 -0.34 -18.77
C ALA A 52 8.05 0.66 -19.08
N PRO A 53 7.73 1.96 -19.30
CA PRO A 53 8.73 2.99 -19.55
C PRO A 53 9.78 3.15 -18.46
N LEU A 54 9.42 2.84 -17.21
CA LEU A 54 10.31 2.86 -16.05
C LEU A 54 10.19 1.55 -15.28
N ALA A 55 11.27 1.17 -14.61
CA ALA A 55 11.34 0.03 -13.72
C ALA A 55 12.09 0.46 -12.44
N LEU A 56 11.37 0.61 -11.33
CA LEU A 56 11.91 1.11 -10.06
C LEU A 56 12.19 -0.05 -9.10
N GLY A 57 13.18 0.08 -8.23
CA GLY A 57 13.52 -0.92 -7.21
C GLY A 57 15.03 -1.00 -6.94
N GLY A 58 15.42 -1.32 -5.71
CA GLY A 58 16.82 -1.47 -5.29
C GLY A 58 17.41 -2.88 -5.50
N GLY A 59 16.56 -3.92 -5.56
CA GLY A 59 16.94 -5.32 -5.57
C GLY A 59 16.90 -6.01 -6.94
N ALA A 60 16.76 -7.33 -6.89
CA ALA A 60 16.65 -8.19 -8.08
C ALA A 60 15.31 -8.05 -8.83
N LEU A 61 14.31 -7.51 -8.16
CA LEU A 61 12.98 -7.24 -8.71
C LEU A 61 12.75 -5.75 -8.85
N THR A 62 11.93 -5.39 -9.85
CA THR A 62 11.52 -4.01 -10.11
C THR A 62 10.01 -3.94 -10.32
N ILE A 63 9.40 -2.82 -9.95
CA ILE A 63 8.00 -2.53 -10.21
C ILE A 63 7.84 -1.77 -11.52
N ASP A 64 6.88 -2.15 -12.34
CA ASP A 64 6.52 -1.43 -13.57
C ASP A 64 5.98 -0.05 -13.23
N TRP A 65 6.48 0.99 -13.94
CA TRP A 65 6.14 2.38 -13.63
C TRP A 65 6.17 3.28 -14.88
N ALA A 66 5.58 4.45 -14.80
CA ALA A 66 5.72 5.53 -15.79
C ALA A 66 5.58 6.91 -15.15
N ARG A 67 6.25 7.90 -15.75
CA ARG A 67 6.07 9.33 -15.46
C ARG A 67 6.02 10.09 -16.78
N PRO A 68 4.91 10.81 -17.10
CA PRO A 68 3.67 10.92 -16.31
C PRO A 68 2.92 9.59 -16.23
N GLU A 69 1.98 9.51 -15.28
CA GLU A 69 1.10 8.34 -15.15
C GLU A 69 0.27 8.18 -16.43
N PRO A 70 0.13 6.94 -16.96
CA PRO A 70 -0.67 6.68 -18.15
C PRO A 70 -2.16 6.98 -17.93
N SER A 71 -2.81 7.43 -19.00
CA SER A 71 -4.26 7.60 -19.02
C SER A 71 -4.86 6.83 -20.20
N PRO A 72 -5.72 5.84 -19.98
CA PRO A 72 -6.17 5.32 -18.67
C PRO A 72 -5.03 4.63 -17.89
N PRO A 73 -5.13 4.56 -16.55
CA PRO A 73 -4.17 3.83 -15.74
C PRO A 73 -4.20 2.33 -16.11
N PRO A 74 -3.05 1.65 -16.11
CA PRO A 74 -2.97 0.24 -16.47
C PRO A 74 -3.63 -0.64 -15.42
N VAL A 75 -4.13 -1.80 -15.85
CA VAL A 75 -4.47 -2.88 -14.93
C VAL A 75 -3.18 -3.39 -14.27
N THR A 76 -3.26 -3.83 -13.03
CA THR A 76 -2.10 -4.29 -12.25
C THR A 76 -2.29 -5.70 -11.72
N THR A 77 -1.19 -6.39 -11.44
CA THR A 77 -1.21 -7.65 -10.69
C THR A 77 -1.39 -7.41 -9.19
N ILE A 78 -1.66 -8.47 -8.43
CA ILE A 78 -1.63 -8.43 -6.95
C ILE A 78 -0.25 -8.00 -6.46
N ALA A 79 0.83 -8.48 -7.09
CA ALA A 79 2.20 -8.10 -6.75
C ALA A 79 2.42 -6.58 -6.82
N TRP A 80 2.00 -5.96 -7.90
CA TRP A 80 2.09 -4.51 -8.04
C TRP A 80 1.28 -3.77 -6.99
N ARG A 81 0.05 -4.23 -6.77
CA ARG A 81 -0.88 -3.58 -5.85
C ARG A 81 -0.40 -3.67 -4.39
N LEU A 82 0.08 -4.84 -3.96
CA LEU A 82 0.68 -5.00 -2.64
C LEU A 82 1.95 -4.17 -2.48
N ALA A 83 2.83 -4.14 -3.49
CA ALA A 83 4.02 -3.30 -3.48
C ALA A 83 3.67 -1.81 -3.32
N HIS A 84 2.62 -1.34 -4.02
CA HIS A 84 2.12 0.04 -3.88
C HIS A 84 1.62 0.33 -2.47
N VAL A 85 0.83 -0.58 -1.87
CA VAL A 85 0.32 -0.40 -0.50
C VAL A 85 1.47 -0.41 0.51
N ILE A 86 2.43 -1.32 0.37
CA ILE A 86 3.59 -1.43 1.26
C ILE A 86 4.44 -0.15 1.22
N VAL A 87 4.79 0.30 0.01
CA VAL A 87 5.73 1.42 -0.18
C VAL A 87 5.00 2.76 -0.13
N GLY A 88 4.06 2.99 -1.04
CA GLY A 88 3.43 4.28 -1.26
C GLY A 88 2.38 4.63 -0.22
N VAL A 89 1.56 3.66 0.21
CA VAL A 89 0.49 3.95 1.18
C VAL A 89 1.04 3.98 2.61
N PHE A 90 1.71 2.92 3.06
CA PHE A 90 2.17 2.84 4.46
C PHE A 90 3.62 3.27 4.64
N GLY A 91 4.56 2.71 3.88
CA GLY A 91 5.98 2.77 4.19
C GLY A 91 6.56 4.18 4.17
N GLN A 92 6.31 4.95 3.12
CA GLN A 92 6.76 6.34 3.00
C GLN A 92 6.18 7.20 4.12
N ARG A 93 4.91 7.00 4.51
CA ARG A 93 4.25 7.75 5.57
C ARG A 93 4.78 7.37 6.95
N VAL A 94 5.05 6.08 7.18
CA VAL A 94 5.72 5.63 8.41
C VAL A 94 7.12 6.24 8.53
N ALA A 95 7.88 6.26 7.44
CA ALA A 95 9.22 6.89 7.44
C ALA A 95 9.15 8.40 7.73
N SER A 96 8.19 9.11 7.11
CA SER A 96 8.10 10.57 7.21
C SER A 96 7.51 11.06 8.52
N HIS A 97 6.57 10.32 9.13
CA HIS A 97 5.76 10.82 10.24
C HIS A 97 5.95 10.07 11.55
N PHE A 98 6.42 8.82 11.51
CA PHE A 98 6.49 7.95 12.69
C PHE A 98 7.89 7.37 12.94
N GLY A 99 8.93 7.93 12.30
CA GLY A 99 10.33 7.53 12.57
C GLY A 99 10.65 6.11 12.12
N GLY A 100 9.91 5.57 11.16
CA GLY A 100 10.20 4.26 10.57
C GLY A 100 11.43 4.29 9.65
N PRO A 101 11.87 3.11 9.16
CA PRO A 101 12.98 3.02 8.23
C PRO A 101 12.65 3.79 6.93
N PRO A 102 13.65 4.42 6.29
CA PRO A 102 13.47 5.03 4.97
C PRO A 102 12.86 4.03 3.99
N MET A 103 11.88 4.47 3.21
CA MET A 103 11.23 3.64 2.21
C MET A 103 10.86 4.48 0.99
N ASP A 104 11.26 3.98 -0.19
CA ASP A 104 11.00 4.63 -1.45
C ASP A 104 11.06 3.60 -2.59
N TYR A 105 10.40 3.91 -3.69
CA TYR A 105 10.28 2.98 -4.83
C TYR A 105 11.59 2.68 -5.52
N ASP A 106 12.58 3.60 -5.49
CA ASP A 106 13.86 3.42 -6.18
C ASP A 106 14.80 2.49 -5.42
N THR A 107 14.67 2.40 -4.10
CA THR A 107 15.59 1.70 -3.21
C THR A 107 15.05 0.43 -2.57
N VAL A 108 13.72 0.25 -2.57
CA VAL A 108 13.08 -0.89 -1.91
C VAL A 108 13.40 -2.22 -2.61
N GLU A 109 13.55 -3.27 -1.83
CA GLU A 109 13.60 -4.65 -2.32
C GLU A 109 12.17 -5.22 -2.35
N PHE A 110 11.63 -5.38 -3.56
CA PHE A 110 10.28 -5.94 -3.74
C PHE A 110 10.26 -7.43 -3.47
N ALA A 111 9.17 -7.89 -2.87
CA ALA A 111 8.93 -9.30 -2.60
C ALA A 111 8.76 -10.10 -3.90
N GLY A 112 9.41 -11.27 -3.97
CA GLY A 112 9.29 -12.19 -5.09
C GLY A 112 8.21 -13.25 -4.90
N THR A 113 7.73 -13.43 -3.68
CA THR A 113 6.72 -14.42 -3.31
C THR A 113 5.55 -13.79 -2.58
N ALA A 114 4.42 -14.47 -2.57
CA ALA A 114 3.22 -14.05 -1.84
C ALA A 114 3.48 -13.94 -0.33
N ASP A 115 4.18 -14.91 0.25
CA ASP A 115 4.48 -14.93 1.68
C ASP A 115 5.37 -13.77 2.10
N GLU A 116 6.42 -13.45 1.31
CA GLU A 116 7.27 -12.29 1.56
C GLU A 116 6.49 -10.99 1.46
N ALA A 117 5.62 -10.85 0.45
CA ALA A 117 4.79 -9.67 0.26
C ALA A 117 3.81 -9.47 1.43
N LEU A 118 3.17 -10.55 1.90
CA LEU A 118 2.26 -10.49 3.03
C LEU A 118 2.99 -10.16 4.33
N ALA A 119 4.20 -10.67 4.54
CA ALA A 119 5.02 -10.31 5.70
C ALA A 119 5.44 -8.83 5.67
N GLN A 120 5.85 -8.30 4.51
CA GLN A 120 6.16 -6.87 4.34
C GLN A 120 4.91 -6.01 4.57
N LEU A 121 3.76 -6.43 4.05
CA LEU A 121 2.48 -5.74 4.22
C LEU A 121 2.06 -5.66 5.69
N ASP A 122 2.10 -6.79 6.40
CA ASP A 122 1.75 -6.85 7.82
C ASP A 122 2.69 -5.96 8.68
N ALA A 123 3.98 -5.96 8.37
CA ALA A 123 4.95 -5.09 9.03
C ALA A 123 4.70 -3.60 8.75
N ALA A 124 4.36 -3.23 7.52
CA ALA A 124 4.06 -1.86 7.13
C ALA A 124 2.76 -1.35 7.79
N TYR A 125 1.69 -2.15 7.73
CA TYR A 125 0.44 -1.88 8.43
C TYR A 125 0.65 -1.73 9.94
N GLY A 126 1.36 -2.68 10.56
CA GLY A 126 1.61 -2.66 12.00
C GLY A 126 2.31 -1.39 12.48
N ARG A 127 3.29 -0.89 11.71
CA ARG A 127 3.97 0.38 12.02
C ARG A 127 3.05 1.58 11.83
N TRP A 128 2.27 1.59 10.75
CA TRP A 128 1.31 2.66 10.47
C TRP A 128 0.28 2.78 11.59
N ILE A 129 -0.42 1.69 11.90
CA ILE A 129 -1.51 1.71 12.90
C ILE A 129 -0.99 2.02 14.30
N ALA A 130 0.23 1.56 14.64
CA ALA A 130 0.87 1.91 15.90
C ALA A 130 1.19 3.42 15.98
N GLY A 131 1.69 4.01 14.89
CA GLY A 131 1.93 5.44 14.79
C GLY A 131 0.64 6.25 14.96
N VAL A 132 -0.43 5.87 14.25
CA VAL A 132 -1.73 6.56 14.36
C VAL A 132 -2.31 6.44 15.77
N ARG A 133 -2.23 5.27 16.41
CA ARG A 133 -2.68 5.07 17.80
C ARG A 133 -1.95 5.94 18.81
N GLY A 134 -0.71 6.36 18.51
CA GLY A 134 0.10 7.23 19.36
C GLY A 134 -0.20 8.72 19.22
N LEU A 135 -1.07 9.14 18.28
CA LEU A 135 -1.42 10.54 18.09
C LEU A 135 -2.44 11.01 19.15
N ASP A 136 -2.31 12.23 19.60
CA ASP A 136 -3.32 12.95 20.38
C ASP A 136 -4.05 13.98 19.50
N ASP A 137 -5.04 14.65 20.05
CA ASP A 137 -5.82 15.66 19.32
C ASP A 137 -4.96 16.80 18.78
N GLU A 138 -3.91 17.21 19.52
CA GLU A 138 -2.98 18.24 19.08
C GLU A 138 -2.16 17.77 17.90
N ALA A 139 -1.62 16.56 17.95
CA ALA A 139 -0.86 15.94 16.86
C ALA A 139 -1.72 15.74 15.60
N LEU A 140 -2.99 15.34 15.77
CA LEU A 140 -3.95 15.20 14.66
C LEU A 140 -4.26 16.54 13.97
N ALA A 141 -4.22 17.65 14.70
CA ALA A 141 -4.46 18.97 14.15
C ALA A 141 -3.23 19.61 13.47
N ARG A 142 -2.01 19.11 13.72
CA ARG A 142 -0.78 19.67 13.14
C ARG A 142 -0.70 19.47 11.63
N PRO A 143 -0.12 20.43 10.89
CA PRO A 143 0.21 20.26 9.49
C PRO A 143 1.14 19.06 9.28
N VAL A 144 0.92 18.29 8.20
CA VAL A 144 1.74 17.12 7.86
C VAL A 144 3.16 17.47 7.40
N GLY A 145 3.38 18.69 6.93
CA GLY A 145 4.70 19.18 6.55
C GLY A 145 5.16 18.77 5.15
N PRO A 146 6.41 19.14 4.79
CA PRO A 146 6.91 19.12 3.41
C PRO A 146 6.92 17.74 2.72
N ALA A 147 6.94 16.64 3.50
CA ALA A 147 6.93 15.30 2.96
C ALA A 147 5.68 14.99 2.12
N GLU A 148 4.56 15.69 2.37
CA GLU A 148 3.30 15.53 1.65
C GLU A 148 3.14 16.53 0.49
N GLY A 149 4.20 17.21 0.08
CA GLY A 149 4.23 18.07 -1.11
C GLY A 149 3.15 19.16 -1.11
N PRO A 150 2.23 19.17 -2.11
CA PRO A 150 1.17 20.19 -2.19
C PRO A 150 0.21 20.21 -0.98
N TRP A 151 0.16 19.13 -0.22
CA TRP A 151 -0.73 18.95 0.94
C TRP A 151 -0.07 19.27 2.28
N HIS A 152 1.12 19.87 2.26
CA HIS A 152 1.97 20.10 3.45
C HIS A 152 1.29 20.87 4.58
N GLU A 153 0.28 21.68 4.29
CA GLU A 153 -0.50 22.43 5.29
C GLU A 153 -1.74 21.67 5.81
N SER A 154 -2.05 20.52 5.21
CA SER A 154 -3.20 19.72 5.64
C SER A 154 -2.95 19.12 7.03
N PRO A 155 -3.98 19.00 7.88
CA PRO A 155 -3.80 18.40 9.20
C PRO A 155 -3.48 16.90 9.09
N MET A 156 -2.76 16.36 10.07
CA MET A 156 -2.44 14.93 10.16
C MET A 156 -3.70 14.06 10.09
N ALA A 157 -4.82 14.49 10.66
CA ALA A 157 -6.10 13.80 10.56
C ALA A 157 -6.53 13.57 9.09
N ALA A 158 -6.29 14.54 8.20
CA ALA A 158 -6.60 14.39 6.77
C ALA A 158 -5.72 13.33 6.10
N LEU A 159 -4.44 13.26 6.48
CA LEU A 159 -3.53 12.20 6.02
C LEU A 159 -4.01 10.82 6.52
N VAL A 160 -4.38 10.70 7.80
CA VAL A 160 -4.89 9.43 8.35
C VAL A 160 -6.12 8.95 7.56
N PHE A 161 -7.08 9.82 7.31
CA PHE A 161 -8.26 9.47 6.49
C PHE A 161 -7.88 9.11 5.05
N HIS A 162 -6.91 9.81 4.47
CA HIS A 162 -6.43 9.48 3.13
C HIS A 162 -5.82 8.08 3.09
N ILE A 163 -4.91 7.77 4.00
CA ILE A 163 -4.24 6.46 4.04
C ILE A 163 -5.22 5.33 4.36
N ASN A 164 -6.18 5.54 5.26
CA ASN A 164 -7.23 4.57 5.53
C ASN A 164 -8.03 4.25 4.25
N ARG A 165 -8.43 5.28 3.50
CA ARG A 165 -9.16 5.14 2.23
C ARG A 165 -8.32 4.40 1.20
N GLU A 166 -7.05 4.75 1.02
CA GLU A 166 -6.14 4.09 0.08
C GLU A 166 -5.94 2.61 0.42
N ALA A 167 -5.72 2.30 1.69
CA ALA A 167 -5.57 0.91 2.15
C ALA A 167 -6.83 0.07 1.90
N ILE A 168 -8.01 0.62 2.18
CA ILE A 168 -9.30 -0.05 1.94
C ILE A 168 -9.54 -0.22 0.44
N HIS A 169 -9.31 0.84 -0.36
CA HIS A 169 -9.50 0.83 -1.81
C HIS A 169 -8.61 -0.23 -2.49
N HIS A 170 -7.31 -0.15 -2.27
CA HIS A 170 -6.37 -1.08 -2.89
C HIS A 170 -6.49 -2.50 -2.35
N GLY A 171 -6.86 -2.64 -1.08
CA GLY A 171 -7.17 -3.94 -0.51
C GLY A 171 -8.37 -4.61 -1.18
N ALA A 172 -9.42 -3.85 -1.49
CA ALA A 172 -10.57 -4.35 -2.24
C ALA A 172 -10.21 -4.78 -3.67
N GLU A 173 -9.30 -4.07 -4.34
CA GLU A 173 -8.79 -4.47 -5.66
C GLU A 173 -8.01 -5.79 -5.60
N VAL A 174 -7.18 -5.99 -4.58
CA VAL A 174 -6.49 -7.28 -4.36
C VAL A 174 -7.51 -8.41 -4.13
N ALA A 175 -8.53 -8.17 -3.30
CA ALA A 175 -9.57 -9.15 -3.05
C ALA A 175 -10.34 -9.51 -4.34
N LEU A 176 -10.66 -8.52 -5.18
CA LEU A 176 -11.30 -8.74 -6.49
C LEU A 176 -10.40 -9.54 -7.44
N LEU A 177 -9.09 -9.23 -7.51
CA LEU A 177 -8.15 -9.99 -8.33
C LEU A 177 -8.05 -11.46 -7.90
N ARG A 178 -8.14 -11.75 -6.60
CA ARG A 178 -8.23 -13.10 -6.08
C ARG A 178 -9.49 -13.84 -6.54
N ASP A 179 -10.64 -13.16 -6.48
CA ASP A 179 -11.90 -13.74 -6.94
C ASP A 179 -11.85 -14.04 -8.45
N LEU A 180 -11.28 -13.14 -9.25
CA LEU A 180 -11.07 -13.33 -10.68
C LEU A 180 -10.11 -14.49 -10.98
N TYR A 181 -9.02 -14.58 -10.22
CA TYR A 181 -8.08 -15.69 -10.34
C TYR A 181 -8.74 -17.04 -10.06
N ALA A 182 -9.53 -17.11 -9.01
CA ALA A 182 -10.25 -18.33 -8.63
C ALA A 182 -11.34 -18.71 -9.66
N ALA A 183 -11.95 -17.71 -10.31
CA ALA A 183 -13.02 -17.91 -11.31
C ALA A 183 -12.52 -18.19 -12.74
N ARG A 184 -11.21 -18.06 -13.00
CA ARG A 184 -10.68 -18.43 -14.31
C ARG A 184 -10.78 -19.95 -14.49
N GLY A 185 -11.56 -20.47 -15.39
CA GLY A 185 -11.77 -21.89 -15.64
C GLY A 185 -10.49 -22.71 -15.88
#